data_c4a2bd61df43bde3c0fe4d9aab097661
#
_entry.id   c4a2bd61df43bde3c0fe4d9aab097661
#
_cell.length_a   1.000
_cell.length_b   1.000
_cell.length_c   1.000
_cell.angle_alpha   90.00
_cell.angle_beta   90.00
_cell.angle_gamma   90.00
#
_symmetry.space_group_name_H-M   'P 1'
#
loop_
_entity.id
_entity.type
_entity.pdbx_description
1 polymer ?
#
loop_
_entity_poly.entity_id
_entity_poly.type
_entity_poly.pdbx_seq_one_letter_code
_entity_poly.pdbx_strand_id
1 'polypeptide(L)'
;MVALLIVVGAVCFWGFKSGDSRSFQIAKNLDIFNSIVKELDMFYVDTIDPNKTIREGIDAMLYSLDPYTEYYPEDDQSELEQMLKNSYGGIGSVITWNPKLKRSMISEPYENMPAANVGLKAGDILMEIDGKDLAGKNNQEVSEMLRGQVGTSFKLKVQRPGTEKPLDFDIVRRSIQLPFIPYYTVLDNNIGYINLSTFSGNPSKEFKQAFLDLKKRGMTSLVIDLRNNGGGLLDESIEIANFFLPRGKTLVTTKGKIKQASNTYKTLREPLDLEIPLAVLVNGGTASSSEILAGSLQDLDRAVIIGNRTFGKGLVQTTRPLPYGGTMKLTTSKYYIPSGRCVQAIDYKHRNEDGSVGRIPDSLTTVFHTAAGREVRDGGGVTPDIAVKQEKLPNILFYLVNDNLIFNYATDYCLKHPTISSAEQFEITDADYADFKTMVKKADFKYDQQTEKMLKNLKEMAEFEGYLTDASKEFEALEKKLSHNLDRDLDHFSKDIKSMIAVEIIKRYYFQRGSIIQQLKDDDDLKEAVKILTAPEKYKEMLSAPAVTSMSLQQRKETAPVFLSTATRANEHVYDEIV
;
A
#
# COMPACT_ATOMS: atom_id res chain seq x y z
N MET A 1 53.88 0.53 52.08
CA MET A 1 53.94 1.17 50.76
C MET A 1 53.72 0.20 49.60
N VAL A 2 54.18 -1.04 49.65
CA VAL A 2 54.00 -2.00 48.55
C VAL A 2 52.55 -2.48 48.41
N ALA A 3 51.80 -2.65 49.50
CA ALA A 3 50.36 -3.07 49.46
C ALA A 3 49.40 -2.01 48.87
N LEU A 4 49.77 -0.71 49.00
CA LEU A 4 48.94 0.38 48.44
C LEU A 4 49.08 0.50 46.91
N LEU A 5 50.22 0.16 46.35
CA LEU A 5 50.50 0.15 44.91
C LEU A 5 49.81 -1.01 44.21
N ILE A 6 49.58 -2.15 44.86
CA ILE A 6 48.88 -3.31 44.30
C ILE A 6 47.37 -3.04 44.24
N VAL A 7 46.79 -2.34 45.24
CA VAL A 7 45.36 -1.98 45.23
C VAL A 7 45.05 -0.92 44.17
N VAL A 8 45.93 0.08 43.99
CA VAL A 8 45.76 1.09 42.92
C VAL A 8 45.91 0.46 41.52
N GLY A 9 46.87 -0.49 41.36
CA GLY A 9 46.99 -1.25 40.11
C GLY A 9 45.78 -2.14 39.80
N ALA A 10 45.16 -2.77 40.79
CA ALA A 10 43.99 -3.62 40.61
C ALA A 10 42.72 -2.80 40.31
N VAL A 11 42.58 -1.60 40.90
CA VAL A 11 41.44 -0.69 40.61
C VAL A 11 41.54 -0.08 39.21
N CYS A 12 42.77 0.23 38.75
CA CYS A 12 42.99 0.67 37.36
C CYS A 12 42.74 -0.45 36.33
N PHE A 13 42.95 -1.72 36.68
CA PHE A 13 42.70 -2.85 35.75
C PHE A 13 41.22 -3.27 35.67
N TRP A 14 40.38 -2.95 36.64
CA TRP A 14 38.97 -3.26 36.66
C TRP A 14 38.08 -2.14 36.06
N GLY A 15 38.62 -0.92 35.89
CA GLY A 15 37.88 0.22 35.29
C GLY A 15 37.79 0.19 33.76
N PHE A 16 38.53 -0.71 33.08
CA PHE A 16 38.63 -0.72 31.59
C PHE A 16 37.79 -1.80 30.90
N LYS A 17 36.80 -2.40 31.53
CA LYS A 17 36.18 -3.62 30.99
C LYS A 17 34.73 -3.54 30.47
N SER A 18 34.15 -2.40 30.17
CA SER A 18 32.81 -2.44 29.55
C SER A 18 32.45 -1.36 28.52
N GLY A 19 33.24 -0.29 28.38
CA GLY A 19 33.01 0.77 27.38
C GLY A 19 33.78 0.60 26.07
N ASP A 20 34.95 -0.06 26.14
CA ASP A 20 35.93 -0.09 25.04
C ASP A 20 35.63 -1.08 23.91
N SER A 21 34.87 -2.14 24.18
CA SER A 21 34.71 -3.20 23.18
C SER A 21 33.86 -2.78 21.97
N ARG A 22 32.81 -1.97 22.17
CA ARG A 22 31.92 -1.58 21.10
C ARG A 22 32.52 -0.50 20.20
N SER A 23 33.10 0.54 20.78
CA SER A 23 33.76 1.61 20.03
C SER A 23 34.96 1.06 19.25
N PHE A 24 35.74 0.16 19.87
CA PHE A 24 36.83 -0.56 19.21
C PHE A 24 36.33 -1.43 18.06
N GLN A 25 35.22 -2.18 18.24
CA GLN A 25 34.64 -3.00 17.18
C GLN A 25 34.17 -2.13 15.99
N ILE A 26 33.57 -0.99 16.26
CA ILE A 26 33.14 -0.05 15.20
C ILE A 26 34.38 0.46 14.44
N ALA A 27 35.42 0.97 15.15
CA ALA A 27 36.61 1.49 14.53
C ALA A 27 37.32 0.41 13.68
N LYS A 28 37.53 -0.79 14.25
CA LYS A 28 38.12 -1.92 13.54
C LYS A 28 37.38 -2.28 12.25
N ASN A 29 36.02 -2.35 12.30
CA ASN A 29 35.25 -2.72 11.13
C ASN A 29 35.26 -1.63 10.07
N LEU A 30 35.29 -0.35 10.45
CA LEU A 30 35.45 0.77 9.51
C LEU A 30 36.82 0.74 8.83
N ASP A 31 37.90 0.42 9.54
CA ASP A 31 39.25 0.26 8.96
C ASP A 31 39.31 -0.91 7.97
N ILE A 32 38.66 -2.04 8.30
CA ILE A 32 38.52 -3.18 7.38
C ILE A 32 37.73 -2.77 6.14
N PHE A 33 36.58 -2.09 6.29
CA PHE A 33 35.79 -1.62 5.19
C PHE A 33 36.58 -0.68 4.26
N ASN A 34 37.27 0.32 4.82
CA ASN A 34 38.13 1.22 4.06
C ASN A 34 39.22 0.47 3.29
N SER A 35 39.84 -0.56 3.91
CA SER A 35 40.85 -1.38 3.26
C SER A 35 40.27 -2.18 2.08
N ILE A 36 39.09 -2.79 2.26
CA ILE A 36 38.41 -3.50 1.19
C ILE A 36 38.12 -2.57 0.00
N VAL A 37 37.58 -1.36 0.25
CA VAL A 37 37.30 -0.39 -0.83
C VAL A 37 38.57 -0.02 -1.60
N LYS A 38 39.70 0.21 -0.88
CA LYS A 38 41.00 0.51 -1.53
C LYS A 38 41.52 -0.64 -2.37
N GLU A 39 41.43 -1.88 -1.86
CA GLU A 39 41.87 -3.08 -2.59
C GLU A 39 41.00 -3.29 -3.86
N LEU A 40 39.68 -3.07 -3.75
CA LEU A 40 38.78 -3.15 -4.90
C LEU A 40 39.12 -2.09 -5.96
N ASP A 41 39.31 -0.84 -5.56
CA ASP A 41 39.65 0.24 -6.48
C ASP A 41 40.99 0.02 -7.19
N MET A 42 41.96 -0.59 -6.49
CA MET A 42 43.31 -0.79 -6.98
C MET A 42 43.50 -2.07 -7.81
N PHE A 43 42.84 -3.16 -7.45
CA PHE A 43 43.13 -4.50 -7.97
C PHE A 43 41.97 -5.24 -8.62
N TYR A 44 40.73 -4.74 -8.54
CA TYR A 44 39.63 -5.41 -9.22
C TYR A 44 39.82 -5.38 -10.75
N VAL A 45 39.48 -6.48 -11.42
CA VAL A 45 39.75 -6.68 -12.84
C VAL A 45 39.14 -5.61 -13.75
N ASP A 46 38.00 -5.08 -13.40
CA ASP A 46 37.31 -4.02 -14.15
C ASP A 46 37.28 -2.71 -13.34
N THR A 47 37.12 -1.59 -14.03
CA THR A 47 36.94 -0.29 -13.36
C THR A 47 35.62 -0.28 -12.60
N ILE A 48 35.68 -0.02 -11.29
CA ILE A 48 34.48 0.14 -10.46
C ILE A 48 34.05 1.60 -10.38
N ASP A 49 32.74 1.84 -10.22
CA ASP A 49 32.21 3.12 -9.79
C ASP A 49 32.14 3.13 -8.26
N PRO A 50 33.00 3.90 -7.56
CA PRO A 50 33.01 3.91 -6.10
C PRO A 50 31.70 4.39 -5.49
N ASN A 51 31.02 5.38 -6.13
CA ASN A 51 29.76 5.91 -5.63
C ASN A 51 28.68 4.83 -5.64
N LYS A 52 28.55 4.10 -6.76
CA LYS A 52 27.59 3.02 -6.90
C LYS A 52 27.90 1.86 -5.94
N THR A 53 29.16 1.39 -5.93
CA THR A 53 29.54 0.22 -5.12
C THR A 53 29.40 0.47 -3.62
N ILE A 54 29.79 1.66 -3.14
CA ILE A 54 29.65 2.03 -1.73
C ILE A 54 28.17 2.23 -1.37
N ARG A 55 27.39 2.82 -2.28
CA ARG A 55 25.93 3.00 -2.11
C ARG A 55 25.23 1.67 -1.91
N GLU A 56 25.48 0.68 -2.76
CA GLU A 56 24.94 -0.67 -2.64
C GLU A 56 25.29 -1.32 -1.28
N GLY A 57 26.52 -1.10 -0.80
CA GLY A 57 26.94 -1.56 0.53
C GLY A 57 26.19 -0.88 1.67
N ILE A 58 25.95 0.44 1.58
CA ILE A 58 25.16 1.20 2.56
C ILE A 58 23.72 0.72 2.57
N ASP A 59 23.10 0.60 1.41
CA ASP A 59 21.70 0.19 1.26
C ASP A 59 21.50 -1.23 1.82
N ALA A 60 22.39 -2.17 1.51
CA ALA A 60 22.36 -3.53 2.07
C ALA A 60 22.49 -3.55 3.59
N MET A 61 23.40 -2.72 4.16
CA MET A 61 23.56 -2.58 5.61
C MET A 61 22.29 -2.03 6.27
N LEU A 62 21.67 -0.99 5.70
CA LEU A 62 20.46 -0.38 6.26
C LEU A 62 19.27 -1.33 6.14
N TYR A 63 19.07 -1.96 4.99
CA TYR A 63 18.03 -2.95 4.75
C TYR A 63 18.11 -4.16 5.70
N SER A 64 19.31 -4.51 6.15
CA SER A 64 19.47 -5.58 7.16
C SER A 64 18.82 -5.28 8.51
N LEU A 65 18.51 -4.00 8.79
CA LEU A 65 17.84 -3.56 10.02
C LEU A 65 16.33 -3.59 9.85
N ASP A 66 15.82 -2.88 8.85
CA ASP A 66 14.42 -2.80 8.42
C ASP A 66 14.35 -2.13 7.02
N PRO A 67 13.23 -2.26 6.28
CA PRO A 67 13.11 -1.68 4.93
C PRO A 67 12.84 -0.17 4.91
N TYR A 68 12.71 0.47 6.06
CA TYR A 68 12.34 1.90 6.18
C TYR A 68 13.53 2.79 6.52
N THR A 69 14.66 2.17 6.93
CA THR A 69 15.90 2.89 7.23
C THR A 69 16.68 3.02 5.94
N GLU A 70 16.75 4.24 5.40
CA GLU A 70 17.24 4.53 4.05
C GLU A 70 18.21 5.70 4.05
N TYR A 71 19.10 5.72 3.07
CA TYR A 71 20.05 6.80 2.81
C TYR A 71 19.72 7.51 1.51
N TYR A 72 19.58 8.83 1.59
CA TYR A 72 19.36 9.73 0.45
C TYR A 72 20.62 10.59 0.26
N PRO A 73 21.39 10.43 -0.82
CA PRO A 73 22.48 11.35 -1.17
C PRO A 73 21.96 12.73 -1.58
N GLU A 74 22.86 13.68 -1.75
CA GLU A 74 22.51 15.06 -2.11
C GLU A 74 21.63 15.13 -3.38
N ASP A 75 21.95 14.30 -4.39
CA ASP A 75 21.25 14.28 -5.67
C ASP A 75 19.82 13.66 -5.59
N ASP A 76 19.54 12.84 -4.57
CA ASP A 76 18.26 12.12 -4.41
C ASP A 76 17.32 12.76 -3.36
N GLN A 77 17.64 13.97 -2.87
CA GLN A 77 16.81 14.67 -1.87
C GLN A 77 15.38 14.94 -2.39
N SER A 78 15.19 15.02 -3.70
CA SER A 78 13.88 15.23 -4.31
C SER A 78 12.88 14.12 -4.01
N GLU A 79 13.31 12.86 -3.89
CA GLU A 79 12.45 11.74 -3.53
C GLU A 79 11.95 11.84 -2.08
N LEU A 80 12.86 12.16 -1.16
CA LEU A 80 12.50 12.38 0.24
C LEU A 80 11.53 13.55 0.41
N GLU A 81 11.77 14.67 -0.30
CA GLU A 81 10.86 15.82 -0.29
C GLU A 81 9.49 15.49 -0.87
N GLN A 82 9.45 14.74 -1.96
CA GLN A 82 8.20 14.27 -2.58
C GLN A 82 7.39 13.44 -1.59
N MET A 83 8.01 12.48 -0.92
CA MET A 83 7.35 11.62 0.08
C MET A 83 6.77 12.45 1.25
N LEU A 84 7.51 13.46 1.72
CA LEU A 84 7.08 14.29 2.85
C LEU A 84 6.00 15.31 2.45
N LYS A 85 6.13 15.92 1.26
CA LYS A 85 5.23 16.98 0.77
C LYS A 85 4.05 16.44 -0.05
N ASN A 86 4.06 15.17 -0.45
CA ASN A 86 3.12 14.58 -1.41
C ASN A 86 3.04 15.39 -2.72
N SER A 87 4.18 15.89 -3.20
CA SER A 87 4.25 16.70 -4.42
C SER A 87 5.56 16.52 -5.16
N TYR A 88 5.52 16.53 -6.47
CA TYR A 88 6.70 16.44 -7.36
C TYR A 88 6.55 17.30 -8.60
N GLY A 89 7.67 17.66 -9.23
CA GLY A 89 7.66 18.34 -10.51
C GLY A 89 7.46 17.34 -11.66
N GLY A 90 6.37 17.48 -12.42
CA GLY A 90 6.05 16.54 -13.49
C GLY A 90 4.82 16.89 -14.31
N ILE A 91 4.21 15.88 -14.92
CA ILE A 91 3.05 16.04 -15.81
C ILE A 91 1.71 15.65 -15.17
N GLY A 92 1.74 14.91 -14.05
CA GLY A 92 0.53 14.43 -13.38
C GLY A 92 -0.19 13.34 -14.17
N SER A 93 0.48 12.21 -14.33
CA SER A 93 -0.09 11.03 -14.98
C SER A 93 0.56 9.76 -14.46
N VAL A 94 -0.21 8.69 -14.34
CA VAL A 94 0.30 7.33 -14.21
C VAL A 94 0.69 6.81 -15.58
N ILE A 95 1.81 6.11 -15.67
CA ILE A 95 2.24 5.39 -16.87
C ILE A 95 2.30 3.89 -16.58
N THR A 96 2.07 3.06 -17.59
CA THR A 96 2.16 1.60 -17.50
C THR A 96 2.99 1.05 -18.63
N TRP A 97 3.73 -0.04 -18.35
CA TRP A 97 4.54 -0.73 -19.35
C TRP A 97 3.69 -1.68 -20.21
N ASN A 98 3.88 -1.62 -21.51
CA ASN A 98 3.29 -2.60 -22.43
C ASN A 98 4.39 -3.54 -22.94
N PRO A 99 4.43 -4.82 -22.50
CA PRO A 99 5.48 -5.75 -22.86
C PRO A 99 5.47 -6.12 -24.35
N LYS A 100 4.31 -6.09 -25.02
CA LYS A 100 4.18 -6.39 -26.45
C LYS A 100 4.73 -5.26 -27.30
N LEU A 101 4.49 -4.02 -26.92
CA LEU A 101 4.97 -2.82 -27.61
C LEU A 101 6.38 -2.42 -27.18
N LYS A 102 6.87 -2.95 -26.06
CA LYS A 102 8.13 -2.54 -25.40
C LYS A 102 8.21 -1.02 -25.21
N ARG A 103 7.11 -0.42 -24.75
CA ARG A 103 6.93 1.01 -24.51
C ARG A 103 6.01 1.27 -23.32
N SER A 104 6.24 2.38 -22.65
CA SER A 104 5.30 2.89 -21.66
C SER A 104 4.13 3.59 -22.35
N MET A 105 2.97 3.56 -21.69
CA MET A 105 1.73 4.22 -22.12
C MET A 105 1.19 5.07 -21.01
N ILE A 106 0.44 6.12 -21.34
CA ILE A 106 -0.39 6.82 -20.36
C ILE A 106 -1.48 5.86 -19.86
N SER A 107 -1.48 5.57 -18.57
CA SER A 107 -2.52 4.77 -17.93
C SER A 107 -3.64 5.66 -17.41
N GLU A 108 -3.28 6.75 -16.73
CA GLU A 108 -4.25 7.68 -16.15
C GLU A 108 -3.66 9.09 -16.09
N PRO A 109 -4.14 10.05 -16.90
CA PRO A 109 -3.86 11.46 -16.68
C PRO A 109 -4.70 11.96 -15.51
N TYR A 110 -4.10 12.66 -14.54
CA TYR A 110 -4.85 13.19 -13.39
C TYR A 110 -5.65 14.45 -13.77
N GLU A 111 -6.83 14.58 -13.17
CA GLU A 111 -7.74 15.70 -13.38
C GLU A 111 -7.05 17.04 -13.08
N ASN A 112 -7.20 18.03 -13.97
CA ASN A 112 -6.62 19.38 -13.85
C ASN A 112 -5.08 19.45 -13.83
N MET A 113 -4.38 18.36 -14.15
CA MET A 113 -2.93 18.31 -14.21
C MET A 113 -2.42 18.52 -15.66
N PRO A 114 -1.13 18.85 -15.87
CA PRO A 114 -0.58 19.16 -17.19
C PRO A 114 -0.91 18.14 -18.28
N ALA A 115 -0.79 16.83 -17.97
CA ALA A 115 -1.10 15.76 -18.93
C ALA A 115 -2.54 15.82 -19.43
N ALA A 116 -3.51 15.93 -18.53
CA ALA A 116 -4.92 16.05 -18.88
C ALA A 116 -5.22 17.36 -19.63
N ASN A 117 -4.61 18.48 -19.18
CA ASN A 117 -4.86 19.81 -19.74
C ASN A 117 -4.37 19.95 -21.18
N VAL A 118 -3.28 19.27 -21.57
CA VAL A 118 -2.83 19.25 -22.97
C VAL A 118 -3.59 18.24 -23.82
N GLY A 119 -4.48 17.43 -23.22
CA GLY A 119 -5.29 16.45 -23.93
C GLY A 119 -4.66 15.08 -24.12
N LEU A 120 -3.66 14.71 -23.30
CA LEU A 120 -3.20 13.32 -23.21
C LEU A 120 -4.34 12.44 -22.68
N LYS A 121 -4.42 11.23 -23.18
CA LYS A 121 -5.47 10.26 -22.84
C LYS A 121 -4.87 8.93 -22.41
N ALA A 122 -5.59 8.19 -21.60
CA ALA A 122 -5.25 6.80 -21.33
C ALA A 122 -5.18 6.00 -22.64
N GLY A 123 -4.13 5.20 -22.82
CA GLY A 123 -3.83 4.49 -24.05
C GLY A 123 -2.83 5.19 -24.97
N ASP A 124 -2.48 6.46 -24.75
CA ASP A 124 -1.43 7.14 -25.53
C ASP A 124 -0.08 6.45 -25.29
N ILE A 125 0.52 5.89 -26.34
CA ILE A 125 1.80 5.20 -26.32
C ILE A 125 2.92 6.24 -26.41
N LEU A 126 3.84 6.26 -25.45
CA LEU A 126 4.91 7.22 -25.36
C LEU A 126 6.01 6.86 -26.38
N MET A 127 6.25 7.74 -27.34
CA MET A 127 7.19 7.51 -28.45
C MET A 127 8.52 8.20 -28.23
N GLU A 128 8.51 9.52 -28.00
CA GLU A 128 9.73 10.33 -27.87
C GLU A 128 9.53 11.46 -26.84
N ILE A 129 10.59 11.80 -26.11
CA ILE A 129 10.70 13.02 -25.30
C ILE A 129 11.87 13.85 -25.85
N ASP A 130 11.62 15.08 -26.30
CA ASP A 130 12.61 15.98 -26.92
C ASP A 130 13.44 15.29 -28.02
N GLY A 131 12.77 14.47 -28.86
CA GLY A 131 13.41 13.72 -29.96
C GLY A 131 14.16 12.45 -29.51
N LYS A 132 14.21 12.13 -28.22
CA LYS A 132 14.80 10.89 -27.70
C LYS A 132 13.77 9.77 -27.71
N ASP A 133 14.06 8.69 -28.43
CA ASP A 133 13.18 7.51 -28.50
C ASP A 133 13.07 6.81 -27.13
N LEU A 134 11.84 6.39 -26.78
CA LEU A 134 11.51 5.70 -25.54
C LEU A 134 11.37 4.17 -25.70
N ALA A 135 11.66 3.63 -26.89
CA ALA A 135 11.60 2.18 -27.11
C ALA A 135 12.55 1.42 -26.18
N GLY A 136 12.03 0.40 -25.51
CA GLY A 136 12.81 -0.46 -24.61
C GLY A 136 13.17 0.15 -23.25
N LYS A 137 12.84 1.42 -23.00
CA LYS A 137 13.00 2.04 -21.67
C LYS A 137 11.88 1.60 -20.75
N ASN A 138 12.24 1.18 -19.53
CA ASN A 138 11.26 0.78 -18.52
C ASN A 138 10.46 1.99 -17.96
N ASN A 139 9.42 1.73 -17.16
CA ASN A 139 8.59 2.80 -16.60
C ASN A 139 9.38 3.79 -15.74
N GLN A 140 10.36 3.33 -14.97
CA GLN A 140 11.16 4.20 -14.11
C GLN A 140 11.97 5.18 -14.95
N GLU A 141 12.71 4.71 -15.97
CA GLU A 141 13.49 5.56 -16.88
C GLU A 141 12.60 6.60 -17.57
N VAL A 142 11.41 6.18 -18.02
CA VAL A 142 10.47 7.11 -18.68
C VAL A 142 9.90 8.10 -17.66
N SER A 143 9.57 7.66 -16.44
CA SER A 143 9.09 8.53 -15.36
C SER A 143 10.10 9.61 -14.99
N GLU A 144 11.40 9.25 -14.88
CA GLU A 144 12.48 10.20 -14.61
C GLU A 144 12.60 11.26 -15.72
N MET A 145 12.41 10.87 -16.99
CA MET A 145 12.41 11.82 -18.12
C MET A 145 11.18 12.74 -18.13
N LEU A 146 10.01 12.26 -17.68
CA LEU A 146 8.78 13.04 -17.57
C LEU A 146 8.81 14.01 -16.38
N ARG A 147 9.48 13.63 -15.29
CA ARG A 147 9.71 14.46 -14.11
C ARG A 147 10.77 15.52 -14.38
N GLY A 148 10.89 16.50 -13.51
CA GLY A 148 11.91 17.52 -13.54
C GLY A 148 11.50 18.81 -12.88
N GLN A 149 12.34 19.84 -13.00
CA GLN A 149 12.12 21.13 -12.35
C GLN A 149 10.80 21.77 -12.82
N VAL A 150 10.00 22.25 -11.85
CA VAL A 150 8.76 22.99 -12.11
C VAL A 150 9.03 24.19 -13.01
N GLY A 151 8.16 24.39 -14.02
CA GLY A 151 8.27 25.46 -15.00
C GLY A 151 9.10 25.12 -16.25
N THR A 152 9.84 24.00 -16.26
CA THR A 152 10.52 23.55 -17.48
C THR A 152 9.52 22.91 -18.45
N SER A 153 9.80 23.03 -19.75
CA SER A 153 8.97 22.46 -20.82
C SER A 153 9.73 21.41 -21.61
N PHE A 154 9.00 20.51 -22.25
CA PHE A 154 9.52 19.52 -23.18
C PHE A 154 8.45 19.12 -24.21
N LYS A 155 8.88 18.53 -25.32
CA LYS A 155 8.01 17.97 -26.34
C LYS A 155 7.82 16.48 -26.12
N LEU A 156 6.56 16.04 -26.02
CA LEU A 156 6.18 14.64 -25.94
C LEU A 156 5.50 14.21 -27.24
N LYS A 157 6.04 13.19 -27.89
CA LYS A 157 5.40 12.54 -29.04
C LYS A 157 4.73 11.26 -28.57
N VAL A 158 3.47 11.07 -28.94
CA VAL A 158 2.70 9.87 -28.60
C VAL A 158 2.02 9.27 -29.82
N GLN A 159 1.86 7.95 -29.84
CA GLN A 159 0.96 7.27 -30.77
C GLN A 159 -0.35 6.97 -30.05
N ARG A 160 -1.41 7.66 -30.46
CA ARG A 160 -2.75 7.41 -29.92
C ARG A 160 -3.42 6.29 -30.71
N PRO A 161 -4.00 5.27 -30.04
CA PRO A 161 -4.84 4.27 -30.72
C PRO A 161 -5.94 4.96 -31.55
N GLY A 162 -6.18 4.45 -32.75
CA GLY A 162 -7.17 5.03 -33.67
C GLY A 162 -6.72 6.25 -34.47
N THR A 163 -5.48 6.75 -34.29
CA THR A 163 -4.91 7.80 -35.14
C THR A 163 -3.86 7.24 -36.09
N GLU A 164 -3.85 7.72 -37.33
CA GLU A 164 -2.85 7.29 -38.35
C GLU A 164 -1.45 7.84 -38.05
N LYS A 165 -1.38 9.04 -37.50
CA LYS A 165 -0.10 9.75 -37.26
C LYS A 165 0.10 9.98 -35.75
N PRO A 166 1.37 9.94 -35.29
CA PRO A 166 1.70 10.39 -33.94
C PRO A 166 1.26 11.83 -33.68
N LEU A 167 0.99 12.13 -32.43
CA LEU A 167 0.61 13.45 -31.94
C LEU A 167 1.76 14.03 -31.14
N ASP A 168 2.00 15.33 -31.30
CA ASP A 168 2.99 16.09 -30.54
C ASP A 168 2.30 16.98 -29.50
N PHE A 169 2.85 17.00 -28.29
CA PHE A 169 2.37 17.82 -27.18
C PHE A 169 3.51 18.61 -26.57
N ASP A 170 3.32 19.92 -26.42
CA ASP A 170 4.21 20.78 -25.64
C ASP A 170 3.73 20.80 -24.19
N ILE A 171 4.52 20.27 -23.26
CA ILE A 171 4.14 20.08 -21.87
C ILE A 171 5.04 20.91 -20.97
N VAL A 172 4.43 21.69 -20.08
CA VAL A 172 5.12 22.42 -19.00
C VAL A 172 4.98 21.65 -17.71
N ARG A 173 6.09 21.25 -17.08
CA ARG A 173 6.09 20.60 -15.78
C ARG A 173 5.54 21.53 -14.71
N ARG A 174 4.66 21.02 -13.88
CA ARG A 174 4.12 21.72 -12.72
C ARG A 174 4.36 20.92 -11.45
N SER A 175 4.19 21.56 -10.31
CA SER A 175 4.08 20.84 -9.04
C SER A 175 2.81 20.01 -9.08
N ILE A 176 2.95 18.69 -9.05
CA ILE A 176 1.86 17.73 -9.02
C ILE A 176 1.61 17.38 -7.57
N GLN A 177 0.40 17.62 -7.13
CA GLN A 177 -0.07 17.25 -5.80
C GLN A 177 -1.39 16.49 -5.96
N LEU A 178 -1.40 15.25 -5.51
CA LEU A 178 -2.61 14.45 -5.52
C LEU A 178 -3.55 14.91 -4.39
N PRO A 179 -4.88 14.86 -4.60
CA PRO A 179 -5.83 15.21 -3.57
C PRO A 179 -5.70 14.26 -2.37
N PHE A 180 -5.67 14.82 -1.16
CA PHE A 180 -5.66 14.00 0.05
C PHE A 180 -7.01 13.33 0.28
N ILE A 181 -8.08 13.95 -0.22
CA ILE A 181 -9.45 13.43 -0.21
C ILE A 181 -9.97 13.38 -1.65
N PRO A 182 -9.67 12.28 -2.38
CA PRO A 182 -10.09 12.13 -3.76
C PRO A 182 -11.61 12.16 -3.96
N TYR A 183 -12.35 11.72 -2.94
CA TYR A 183 -13.81 11.67 -2.97
C TYR A 183 -14.42 11.80 -1.57
N TYR A 184 -15.49 12.59 -1.48
CA TYR A 184 -16.37 12.59 -0.33
C TYR A 184 -17.81 12.89 -0.77
N THR A 185 -18.78 12.33 -0.06
CA THR A 185 -20.21 12.52 -0.38
C THR A 185 -21.10 12.23 0.82
N VAL A 186 -22.37 12.61 0.73
CA VAL A 186 -23.43 12.09 1.58
C VAL A 186 -24.09 10.91 0.84
N LEU A 187 -23.99 9.74 1.43
CA LEU A 187 -24.65 8.51 0.98
C LEU A 187 -26.13 8.52 1.43
N ASP A 188 -26.84 7.46 1.07
CA ASP A 188 -28.18 7.20 1.59
C ASP A 188 -28.18 7.18 3.14
N ASN A 189 -29.34 7.40 3.75
CA ASN A 189 -29.51 7.50 5.21
C ASN A 189 -28.69 8.61 5.88
N ASN A 190 -28.34 9.68 5.14
CA ASN A 190 -27.54 10.81 5.62
C ASN A 190 -26.18 10.40 6.21
N ILE A 191 -25.57 9.37 5.68
CA ILE A 191 -24.25 8.92 6.08
C ILE A 191 -23.21 9.68 5.25
N GLY A 192 -22.32 10.43 5.90
CA GLY A 192 -21.16 11.02 5.24
C GLY A 192 -20.11 9.93 4.93
N TYR A 193 -19.45 10.07 3.80
CA TYR A 193 -18.31 9.24 3.40
C TYR A 193 -17.14 10.14 3.03
N ILE A 194 -15.96 9.87 3.57
CA ILE A 194 -14.71 10.55 3.24
C ILE A 194 -13.64 9.50 2.93
N ASN A 195 -13.14 9.49 1.69
CA ASN A 195 -11.95 8.70 1.33
C ASN A 195 -10.71 9.55 1.62
N LEU A 196 -9.89 9.11 2.57
CA LEU A 196 -8.62 9.73 2.94
C LEU A 196 -7.46 8.89 2.42
N SER A 197 -6.76 9.37 1.39
CA SER A 197 -5.76 8.60 0.63
C SER A 197 -4.36 8.61 1.24
N THR A 198 -3.99 9.66 2.00
CA THR A 198 -2.65 9.79 2.60
C THR A 198 -2.65 10.76 3.78
N PHE A 199 -1.65 10.63 4.65
CA PHE A 199 -1.33 11.59 5.71
C PHE A 199 -0.09 12.46 5.40
N SER A 200 0.46 12.39 4.19
CA SER A 200 1.52 13.30 3.74
C SER A 200 0.95 14.68 3.37
N GLY A 201 1.70 15.75 3.58
CA GLY A 201 1.22 17.13 3.36
C GLY A 201 0.30 17.65 4.47
N ASN A 202 -0.86 18.22 4.15
CA ASN A 202 -1.81 18.81 5.10
C ASN A 202 -3.24 18.27 4.94
N PRO A 203 -3.48 16.96 5.01
CA PRO A 203 -4.80 16.37 4.80
C PRO A 203 -5.84 16.77 5.87
N SER A 204 -5.44 17.09 7.08
CA SER A 204 -6.36 17.51 8.15
C SER A 204 -7.18 18.75 7.80
N LYS A 205 -6.59 19.66 7.04
CA LYS A 205 -7.29 20.86 6.56
C LYS A 205 -8.39 20.52 5.56
N GLU A 206 -8.08 19.69 4.57
CA GLU A 206 -9.07 19.24 3.58
C GLU A 206 -10.15 18.37 4.23
N PHE A 207 -9.74 17.48 5.14
CA PHE A 207 -10.68 16.65 5.91
C PHE A 207 -11.67 17.51 6.70
N LYS A 208 -11.20 18.54 7.39
CA LYS A 208 -12.07 19.47 8.09
C LYS A 208 -13.06 20.17 7.16
N GLN A 209 -12.62 20.60 5.98
CA GLN A 209 -13.49 21.23 4.98
C GLN A 209 -14.55 20.26 4.48
N ALA A 210 -14.16 19.03 4.10
CA ALA A 210 -15.09 17.99 3.67
C ALA A 210 -16.10 17.65 4.78
N PHE A 211 -15.64 17.48 6.03
CA PHE A 211 -16.49 17.21 7.18
C PHE A 211 -17.54 18.30 7.39
N LEU A 212 -17.14 19.58 7.37
CA LEU A 212 -18.05 20.70 7.56
C LEU A 212 -19.05 20.85 6.39
N ASP A 213 -18.62 20.54 5.16
CA ASP A 213 -19.53 20.51 4.00
C ASP A 213 -20.58 19.40 4.14
N LEU A 214 -20.14 18.20 4.51
CA LEU A 214 -21.07 17.07 4.74
C LEU A 214 -22.08 17.37 5.87
N LYS A 215 -21.64 18.04 6.96
CA LYS A 215 -22.55 18.48 8.04
C LYS A 215 -23.59 19.47 7.51
N LYS A 216 -23.22 20.43 6.66
CA LYS A 216 -24.16 21.37 6.02
C LYS A 216 -25.15 20.65 5.10
N ARG A 217 -24.73 19.55 4.49
CA ARG A 217 -25.57 18.69 3.63
C ARG A 217 -26.44 17.70 4.43
N GLY A 218 -26.46 17.78 5.76
CA GLY A 218 -27.33 16.99 6.63
C GLY A 218 -26.76 15.64 7.08
N MET A 219 -25.44 15.45 7.03
CA MET A 219 -24.79 14.23 7.53
C MET A 219 -25.09 14.02 9.03
N THR A 220 -25.50 12.81 9.39
CA THR A 220 -25.79 12.38 10.77
C THR A 220 -24.81 11.34 11.33
N SER A 221 -24.08 10.64 10.47
CA SER A 221 -23.00 9.71 10.81
C SER A 221 -21.93 9.73 9.73
N LEU A 222 -20.71 9.22 10.01
CA LEU A 222 -19.57 9.35 9.11
C LEU A 222 -18.83 8.02 8.94
N VAL A 223 -18.52 7.68 7.69
CA VAL A 223 -17.56 6.65 7.29
C VAL A 223 -16.27 7.33 6.88
N ILE A 224 -15.14 6.97 7.51
CA ILE A 224 -13.79 7.36 7.12
C ILE A 224 -13.14 6.15 6.45
N ASP A 225 -12.81 6.27 5.16
CA ASP A 225 -12.15 5.20 4.43
C ASP A 225 -10.64 5.40 4.41
N LEU A 226 -9.92 4.51 5.10
CA LEU A 226 -8.46 4.45 5.20
C LEU A 226 -7.89 3.25 4.43
N ARG A 227 -8.69 2.56 3.64
CA ARG A 227 -8.21 1.43 2.85
C ARG A 227 -7.15 1.91 1.85
N ASN A 228 -6.06 1.15 1.74
CA ASN A 228 -4.89 1.46 0.91
C ASN A 228 -4.18 2.79 1.27
N ASN A 229 -4.43 3.36 2.44
CA ASN A 229 -3.71 4.52 2.94
C ASN A 229 -2.47 4.06 3.72
N GLY A 230 -1.28 4.19 3.12
CA GLY A 230 0.00 3.79 3.70
C GLY A 230 0.48 4.66 4.88
N GLY A 231 -0.26 5.72 5.23
CA GLY A 231 0.09 6.63 6.31
C GLY A 231 0.67 7.96 5.82
N GLY A 232 1.67 8.46 6.50
CA GLY A 232 2.33 9.75 6.28
C GLY A 232 2.74 10.41 7.60
N LEU A 233 2.48 11.70 7.73
CA LEU A 233 2.88 12.48 8.91
C LEU A 233 2.05 12.11 10.14
N LEU A 234 2.75 11.83 11.24
CA LEU A 234 2.13 11.52 12.53
C LEU A 234 1.19 12.64 13.02
N ASP A 235 1.65 13.89 12.91
CA ASP A 235 0.90 15.05 13.40
C ASP A 235 -0.44 15.23 12.68
N GLU A 236 -0.53 14.87 11.40
CA GLU A 236 -1.78 14.93 10.64
C GLU A 236 -2.83 13.91 11.13
N SER A 237 -2.39 12.70 11.51
CA SER A 237 -3.30 11.71 12.11
C SER A 237 -3.80 12.16 13.49
N ILE A 238 -2.96 12.84 14.27
CA ILE A 238 -3.35 13.45 15.56
C ILE A 238 -4.35 14.58 15.34
N GLU A 239 -4.12 15.44 14.35
CA GLU A 239 -5.05 16.55 14.03
C GLU A 239 -6.43 16.04 13.61
N ILE A 240 -6.51 14.99 12.81
CA ILE A 240 -7.80 14.38 12.44
C ILE A 240 -8.46 13.72 13.65
N ALA A 241 -7.71 13.02 14.50
CA ALA A 241 -8.23 12.45 15.74
C ALA A 241 -8.77 13.52 16.70
N ASN A 242 -8.14 14.72 16.75
CA ASN A 242 -8.64 15.86 17.54
C ASN A 242 -10.07 16.28 17.17
N PHE A 243 -10.52 16.03 15.94
CA PHE A 243 -11.87 16.42 15.51
C PHE A 243 -12.97 15.64 16.24
N PHE A 244 -12.66 14.44 16.76
CA PHE A 244 -13.62 13.49 17.30
C PHE A 244 -13.38 13.07 18.75
N LEU A 245 -12.32 13.55 19.38
CA LEU A 245 -11.92 13.14 20.72
C LEU A 245 -11.79 14.33 21.67
N PRO A 246 -12.13 14.18 22.96
CA PRO A 246 -11.97 15.25 23.93
C PRO A 246 -10.51 15.67 24.07
N ARG A 247 -10.28 16.92 24.40
CA ARG A 247 -8.94 17.46 24.67
C ARG A 247 -8.25 16.71 25.81
N GLY A 248 -6.92 16.48 25.67
CA GLY A 248 -6.06 15.87 26.70
C GLY A 248 -5.98 14.35 26.62
N LYS A 249 -6.68 13.69 25.68
CA LYS A 249 -6.56 12.24 25.48
C LYS A 249 -5.22 11.86 24.87
N THR A 250 -4.54 10.88 25.43
CA THR A 250 -3.34 10.30 24.82
C THR A 250 -3.73 9.49 23.60
N LEU A 251 -3.09 9.77 22.46
CA LEU A 251 -3.33 9.09 21.18
C LEU A 251 -2.20 8.11 20.85
N VAL A 252 -0.97 8.53 21.07
CA VAL A 252 0.19 7.70 20.75
C VAL A 252 1.35 8.05 21.67
N THR A 253 2.12 7.02 22.06
CA THR A 253 3.39 7.17 22.77
C THR A 253 4.47 6.53 21.94
N THR A 254 5.55 7.25 21.64
CA THR A 254 6.75 6.68 21.01
C THR A 254 7.74 6.28 22.08
N LYS A 255 8.44 5.15 21.87
CA LYS A 255 9.53 4.68 22.73
C LYS A 255 10.73 4.31 21.87
N GLY A 256 11.82 5.03 22.06
CA GLY A 256 13.08 4.82 21.36
C GLY A 256 14.21 4.41 22.31
N LYS A 257 15.40 4.17 21.73
CA LYS A 257 16.60 3.80 22.49
C LYS A 257 17.11 4.93 23.40
N ILE A 258 16.89 6.17 23.03
CA ILE A 258 17.26 7.37 23.78
C ILE A 258 16.02 8.14 24.22
N LYS A 259 16.12 8.90 25.30
CA LYS A 259 14.97 9.64 25.86
C LYS A 259 14.35 10.62 24.87
N GLN A 260 15.16 11.26 24.01
CA GLN A 260 14.72 12.21 23.00
C GLN A 260 13.85 11.58 21.90
N ALA A 261 13.91 10.27 21.71
CA ALA A 261 13.09 9.52 20.76
C ALA A 261 11.79 8.97 21.41
N SER A 262 11.52 9.35 22.67
CA SER A 262 10.35 8.91 23.43
C SER A 262 9.45 10.11 23.74
N ASN A 263 8.25 10.14 23.17
CA ASN A 263 7.31 11.24 23.31
C ASN A 263 5.88 10.70 23.54
N THR A 264 5.03 11.55 24.14
CA THR A 264 3.61 11.25 24.26
C THR A 264 2.80 12.36 23.59
N TYR A 265 1.99 11.96 22.63
CA TYR A 265 1.15 12.83 21.83
C TYR A 265 -0.29 12.74 22.33
N LYS A 266 -0.92 13.89 22.50
CA LYS A 266 -2.28 14.02 23.02
C LYS A 266 -3.12 14.92 22.14
N THR A 267 -4.43 14.79 22.23
CA THR A 267 -5.36 15.77 21.67
C THR A 267 -5.17 17.12 22.36
N LEU A 268 -5.00 18.18 21.57
CA LEU A 268 -4.67 19.51 22.08
C LEU A 268 -5.77 20.55 21.81
N ARG A 269 -6.64 20.30 20.83
CA ARG A 269 -7.68 21.24 20.36
C ARG A 269 -9.06 20.82 20.83
N GLU A 270 -9.99 21.76 20.78
CA GLU A 270 -11.41 21.46 20.93
C GLU A 270 -11.92 20.64 19.75
N PRO A 271 -12.70 19.59 20.01
CA PRO A 271 -13.22 18.72 18.97
C PRO A 271 -14.23 19.43 18.07
N LEU A 272 -14.40 18.91 16.85
CA LEU A 272 -15.47 19.38 15.96
C LEU A 272 -16.81 18.71 16.30
N ASP A 273 -16.78 17.42 16.65
CA ASP A 273 -17.98 16.66 16.98
C ASP A 273 -17.62 15.41 17.82
N LEU A 274 -18.07 15.39 19.05
CA LEU A 274 -17.85 14.26 19.97
C LEU A 274 -18.90 13.14 19.82
N GLU A 275 -20.07 13.47 19.24
CA GLU A 275 -21.25 12.62 19.29
C GLU A 275 -21.53 11.88 17.98
N ILE A 276 -21.07 12.41 16.84
CA ILE A 276 -21.36 11.81 15.53
C ILE A 276 -20.89 10.34 15.50
N PRO A 277 -21.77 9.37 15.14
CA PRO A 277 -21.35 7.98 14.97
C PRO A 277 -20.30 7.85 13.86
N LEU A 278 -19.21 7.11 14.16
CA LEU A 278 -18.07 6.92 13.27
C LEU A 278 -17.87 5.44 12.93
N ALA A 279 -17.67 5.14 11.67
CA ALA A 279 -17.10 3.89 11.19
C ALA A 279 -15.81 4.18 10.41
N VAL A 280 -14.81 3.32 10.56
CA VAL A 280 -13.53 3.44 9.84
C VAL A 280 -13.30 2.18 9.03
N LEU A 281 -13.18 2.33 7.72
CA LEU A 281 -12.86 1.22 6.82
C LEU A 281 -11.34 1.04 6.74
N VAL A 282 -10.88 -0.21 6.90
CA VAL A 282 -9.45 -0.56 6.90
C VAL A 282 -9.19 -1.85 6.12
N ASN A 283 -7.97 -1.98 5.58
CA ASN A 283 -7.52 -3.21 4.91
C ASN A 283 -6.01 -3.43 5.11
N GLY A 284 -5.45 -4.45 4.44
CA GLY A 284 -4.02 -4.77 4.52
C GLY A 284 -3.09 -3.67 4.00
N GLY A 285 -3.57 -2.71 3.22
CA GLY A 285 -2.84 -1.51 2.78
C GLY A 285 -2.92 -0.32 3.75
N THR A 286 -3.77 -0.41 4.80
CA THR A 286 -3.86 0.62 5.85
C THR A 286 -2.65 0.50 6.78
N ALA A 287 -1.75 1.50 6.81
CA ALA A 287 -0.47 1.41 7.52
C ALA A 287 -0.11 2.68 8.31
N SER A 288 0.79 2.54 9.30
CA SER A 288 1.46 3.65 10.01
C SER A 288 0.49 4.69 10.60
N SER A 289 0.50 5.97 10.16
CA SER A 289 -0.39 7.03 10.67
C SER A 289 -1.87 6.70 10.50
N SER A 290 -2.25 5.91 9.49
CA SER A 290 -3.61 5.37 9.33
C SER A 290 -3.97 4.39 10.45
N GLU A 291 -3.00 3.56 10.86
CA GLU A 291 -3.18 2.63 11.98
C GLU A 291 -3.23 3.37 13.33
N ILE A 292 -2.52 4.50 13.45
CA ILE A 292 -2.60 5.38 14.62
C ILE A 292 -4.01 5.95 14.73
N LEU A 293 -4.56 6.52 13.65
CA LEU A 293 -5.91 7.06 13.66
C LEU A 293 -6.95 5.98 13.96
N ALA A 294 -6.98 4.90 13.16
CA ALA A 294 -7.94 3.81 13.33
C ALA A 294 -7.84 3.14 14.71
N GLY A 295 -6.61 2.78 15.13
CA GLY A 295 -6.37 2.12 16.40
C GLY A 295 -6.63 3.02 17.61
N SER A 296 -6.34 4.33 17.53
CA SER A 296 -6.68 5.25 18.61
C SER A 296 -8.18 5.44 18.77
N LEU A 297 -8.92 5.55 17.66
CA LEU A 297 -10.38 5.62 17.71
C LEU A 297 -10.99 4.32 18.23
N GLN A 298 -10.42 3.15 17.91
CA GLN A 298 -10.82 1.86 18.45
C GLN A 298 -10.54 1.75 19.95
N ASP A 299 -9.31 2.05 20.37
CA ASP A 299 -8.87 1.91 21.77
C ASP A 299 -9.60 2.87 22.74
N LEU A 300 -10.08 3.99 22.21
CA LEU A 300 -10.87 4.98 22.96
C LEU A 300 -12.39 4.79 22.76
N ASP A 301 -12.82 3.67 22.17
CA ASP A 301 -14.21 3.31 21.92
C ASP A 301 -15.01 4.42 21.22
N ARG A 302 -14.36 5.13 20.27
CA ARG A 302 -14.95 6.26 19.56
C ARG A 302 -15.49 5.91 18.18
N ALA A 303 -14.96 4.87 17.53
CA ALA A 303 -15.38 4.40 16.22
C ALA A 303 -15.41 2.88 16.15
N VAL A 304 -16.28 2.36 15.28
CA VAL A 304 -16.29 0.94 14.89
C VAL A 304 -15.35 0.77 13.70
N ILE A 305 -14.38 -0.13 13.81
CA ILE A 305 -13.41 -0.44 12.76
C ILE A 305 -13.92 -1.64 11.95
N ILE A 306 -13.97 -1.48 10.61
CA ILE A 306 -14.61 -2.46 9.71
C ILE A 306 -13.66 -2.80 8.55
N GLY A 307 -13.66 -4.05 8.13
CA GLY A 307 -12.89 -4.53 6.99
C GLY A 307 -11.91 -5.64 7.34
N ASN A 308 -10.64 -5.48 6.99
CA ASN A 308 -9.61 -6.47 7.23
C ASN A 308 -8.48 -5.94 8.10
N ARG A 309 -7.72 -6.88 8.71
CA ARG A 309 -6.54 -6.55 9.53
C ARG A 309 -5.59 -5.65 8.76
N THR A 310 -5.11 -4.59 9.42
CA THR A 310 -4.21 -3.60 8.82
C THR A 310 -2.79 -4.16 8.63
N PHE A 311 -1.92 -3.38 7.98
CA PHE A 311 -0.55 -3.77 7.61
C PHE A 311 0.31 -4.16 8.83
N GLY A 312 0.28 -3.36 9.88
CA GLY A 312 1.07 -3.59 11.10
C GLY A 312 2.44 -2.90 11.07
N LYS A 313 2.51 -1.63 10.65
CA LYS A 313 3.72 -0.83 10.73
C LYS A 313 3.73 0.01 12.01
N GLY A 314 4.43 -0.47 13.04
CA GLY A 314 4.57 0.17 14.35
C GLY A 314 5.90 0.91 14.58
N LEU A 315 6.63 1.22 13.50
CA LEU A 315 7.94 1.86 13.51
C LEU A 315 7.84 3.34 13.13
N VAL A 316 8.62 4.20 13.79
CA VAL A 316 8.70 5.64 13.51
C VAL A 316 10.08 5.97 12.96
N GLN A 317 10.09 6.61 11.80
CA GLN A 317 11.30 7.13 11.17
C GLN A 317 11.47 8.62 11.47
N THR A 318 12.73 9.05 11.61
CA THR A 318 13.13 10.46 11.65
C THR A 318 14.27 10.69 10.68
N THR A 319 14.31 11.87 10.08
CA THR A 319 15.41 12.27 9.20
C THR A 319 16.60 12.77 10.00
N ARG A 320 17.81 12.45 9.56
CA ARG A 320 19.09 12.86 10.14
C ARG A 320 19.99 13.39 9.04
N PRO A 321 20.45 14.65 9.11
CA PRO A 321 21.43 15.15 8.14
C PRO A 321 22.75 14.40 8.27
N LEU A 322 23.38 14.11 7.15
CA LEU A 322 24.68 13.51 7.03
C LEU A 322 25.65 14.47 6.33
N PRO A 323 26.99 14.24 6.43
CA PRO A 323 27.97 14.98 5.65
C PRO A 323 27.65 14.97 4.14
N TYR A 324 28.18 15.96 3.43
CA TYR A 324 28.04 16.10 1.96
C TYR A 324 26.58 16.17 1.49
N GLY A 325 25.70 16.87 2.22
CA GLY A 325 24.31 17.10 1.83
C GLY A 325 23.39 15.87 1.91
N GLY A 326 23.91 14.72 2.32
CA GLY A 326 23.12 13.51 2.45
C GLY A 326 22.12 13.56 3.60
N THR A 327 21.07 12.75 3.53
CA THR A 327 20.07 12.57 4.60
C THR A 327 19.84 11.07 4.85
N MET A 328 19.76 10.69 6.12
CA MET A 328 19.35 9.35 6.51
C MET A 328 17.95 9.40 7.11
N LYS A 329 17.01 8.63 6.55
CA LYS A 329 15.72 8.30 7.17
C LYS A 329 15.95 7.09 8.07
N LEU A 330 15.86 7.28 9.38
CA LEU A 330 16.28 6.28 10.38
C LEU A 330 15.10 5.89 11.27
N THR A 331 14.85 4.59 11.43
CA THR A 331 13.93 4.06 12.44
C THR A 331 14.49 4.32 13.84
N THR A 332 13.85 5.22 14.59
CA THR A 332 14.32 5.69 15.90
C THR A 332 13.49 5.21 17.07
N SER A 333 12.24 4.82 16.84
CA SER A 333 11.32 4.39 17.90
C SER A 333 10.21 3.46 17.39
N LYS A 334 9.55 2.80 18.33
CA LYS A 334 8.25 2.14 18.14
C LYS A 334 7.16 3.03 18.69
N TYR A 335 5.94 2.94 18.14
CA TYR A 335 4.80 3.62 18.71
C TYR A 335 3.80 2.66 19.35
N TYR A 336 3.07 3.19 20.31
CA TYR A 336 2.08 2.52 21.13
C TYR A 336 0.82 3.38 21.16
N ILE A 337 -0.32 2.80 20.79
CA ILE A 337 -1.63 3.46 20.76
C ILE A 337 -2.29 3.45 22.16
N PRO A 338 -3.46 4.05 22.39
CA PRO A 338 -3.96 4.36 23.74
C PRO A 338 -4.05 3.18 24.71
N SER A 339 -4.37 1.98 24.25
CA SER A 339 -4.38 0.77 25.10
C SER A 339 -2.98 0.35 25.58
N GLY A 340 -1.91 0.92 25.02
CA GLY A 340 -0.53 0.54 25.28
C GLY A 340 0.02 -0.52 24.34
N ARG A 341 -0.78 -1.04 23.40
CA ARG A 341 -0.34 -2.04 22.41
C ARG A 341 0.50 -1.42 21.31
N CYS A 342 1.45 -2.19 20.77
CA CYS A 342 2.21 -1.88 19.57
C CYS A 342 1.63 -2.65 18.38
N VAL A 343 1.29 -1.98 17.29
CA VAL A 343 0.71 -2.62 16.11
C VAL A 343 1.72 -3.33 15.22
N GLN A 344 3.05 -3.25 15.53
CA GLN A 344 4.11 -3.84 14.71
C GLN A 344 3.88 -5.34 14.49
N ALA A 345 3.65 -5.73 13.23
CA ALA A 345 3.33 -7.11 12.86
C ALA A 345 4.54 -7.91 12.36
N ILE A 346 5.53 -7.24 11.77
CA ILE A 346 6.69 -7.89 11.15
C ILE A 346 7.87 -7.85 12.11
N ASP A 347 8.51 -9.00 12.32
CA ASP A 347 9.71 -9.12 13.16
C ASP A 347 10.98 -9.00 12.31
N TYR A 348 11.45 -7.77 12.12
CA TYR A 348 12.69 -7.52 11.37
C TYR A 348 13.98 -7.96 12.10
N LYS A 349 13.89 -8.32 13.38
CA LYS A 349 15.06 -8.76 14.15
C LYS A 349 15.42 -10.22 13.88
N HIS A 350 14.42 -11.04 13.63
CA HIS A 350 14.61 -12.46 13.39
C HIS A 350 14.29 -12.75 11.92
N ARG A 351 15.35 -12.84 11.12
CA ARG A 351 15.24 -13.21 9.71
C ARG A 351 15.37 -14.72 9.57
N ASN A 352 14.65 -15.27 8.61
CA ASN A 352 14.79 -16.65 8.19
C ASN A 352 16.14 -16.86 7.49
N GLU A 353 16.55 -18.11 7.26
CA GLU A 353 17.81 -18.45 6.59
C GLU A 353 17.91 -17.86 5.16
N ASP A 354 16.77 -17.68 4.49
CA ASP A 354 16.68 -17.04 3.17
C ASP A 354 16.67 -15.51 3.20
N GLY A 355 16.81 -14.91 4.40
CA GLY A 355 16.77 -13.46 4.62
C GLY A 355 15.36 -12.86 4.69
N SER A 356 14.31 -13.64 4.47
CA SER A 356 12.92 -13.19 4.62
C SER A 356 12.56 -12.89 6.07
N VAL A 357 11.51 -12.10 6.29
CA VAL A 357 10.99 -11.75 7.61
C VAL A 357 9.59 -12.33 7.81
N GLY A 358 9.33 -12.82 9.02
CA GLY A 358 8.03 -13.37 9.38
C GLY A 358 7.12 -12.34 10.08
N ARG A 359 5.81 -12.58 10.03
CA ARG A 359 4.87 -11.90 10.92
C ARG A 359 4.95 -12.51 12.32
N ILE A 360 4.71 -11.68 13.34
CA ILE A 360 4.55 -12.16 14.71
C ILE A 360 3.35 -13.11 14.76
N PRO A 361 3.54 -14.38 15.16
CA PRO A 361 2.44 -15.32 15.26
C PRO A 361 1.37 -14.86 16.27
N ASP A 362 0.10 -15.09 15.99
CA ASP A 362 -1.00 -14.70 16.89
C ASP A 362 -0.84 -15.31 18.29
N SER A 363 -0.18 -16.47 18.42
CA SER A 363 0.13 -17.11 19.71
C SER A 363 1.13 -16.32 20.58
N LEU A 364 1.92 -15.43 19.98
CA LEU A 364 2.89 -14.58 20.67
C LEU A 364 2.38 -13.15 20.92
N THR A 365 1.13 -12.86 20.52
CA THR A 365 0.52 -11.55 20.74
C THR A 365 0.00 -11.42 22.18
N THR A 366 0.07 -10.20 22.71
CA THR A 366 -0.40 -9.87 24.06
C THR A 366 -1.80 -9.25 24.00
N VAL A 367 -2.65 -9.60 24.95
CA VAL A 367 -4.00 -9.01 25.10
C VAL A 367 -3.89 -7.68 25.81
N PHE A 368 -4.57 -6.68 25.26
CA PHE A 368 -4.81 -5.35 25.82
C PHE A 368 -6.31 -5.08 25.83
N HIS A 369 -6.71 -3.97 26.44
CA HIS A 369 -8.13 -3.59 26.52
C HIS A 369 -8.31 -2.14 26.08
N THR A 370 -9.43 -1.88 25.40
CA THR A 370 -9.88 -0.52 25.08
C THR A 370 -10.33 0.21 26.36
N ALA A 371 -10.70 1.48 26.25
CA ALA A 371 -11.19 2.28 27.37
C ALA A 371 -12.46 1.67 28.01
N ALA A 372 -13.35 1.05 27.22
CA ALA A 372 -14.55 0.35 27.70
C ALA A 372 -14.27 -1.11 28.15
N GLY A 373 -13.06 -1.63 27.95
CA GLY A 373 -12.69 -2.99 28.35
C GLY A 373 -12.82 -4.06 27.26
N ARG A 374 -13.02 -3.69 26.01
CA ARG A 374 -13.01 -4.64 24.86
C ARG A 374 -11.61 -5.19 24.66
N GLU A 375 -11.49 -6.49 24.37
CA GLU A 375 -10.21 -7.15 24.10
C GLU A 375 -9.64 -6.69 22.74
N VAL A 376 -8.39 -6.26 22.73
CA VAL A 376 -7.59 -5.95 21.54
C VAL A 376 -6.19 -6.56 21.70
N ARG A 377 -5.46 -6.76 20.59
CA ARG A 377 -4.15 -7.42 20.63
C ARG A 377 -3.08 -6.58 19.96
N ASP A 378 -1.83 -6.78 20.38
CA ASP A 378 -0.64 -6.25 19.70
C ASP A 378 -0.11 -7.20 18.60
N GLY A 379 1.01 -6.86 17.99
CA GLY A 379 1.80 -7.73 17.12
C GLY A 379 1.16 -8.09 15.77
N GLY A 380 0.00 -7.56 15.44
CA GLY A 380 -0.70 -7.98 14.23
C GLY A 380 -1.38 -6.86 13.41
N GLY A 381 -1.01 -5.61 13.61
CA GLY A 381 -1.78 -4.47 13.08
C GLY A 381 -3.03 -4.19 13.93
N VAL A 382 -3.94 -3.39 13.38
CA VAL A 382 -5.27 -3.15 13.96
C VAL A 382 -6.22 -4.22 13.42
N THR A 383 -6.77 -5.05 14.31
CA THR A 383 -7.80 -6.01 13.95
C THR A 383 -9.16 -5.29 13.96
N PRO A 384 -9.96 -5.36 12.89
CA PRO A 384 -11.25 -4.70 12.84
C PRO A 384 -12.25 -5.29 13.85
N ASP A 385 -13.19 -4.48 14.32
CA ASP A 385 -14.30 -4.90 15.17
C ASP A 385 -15.31 -5.76 14.39
N ILE A 386 -15.47 -5.43 13.09
CA ILE A 386 -16.26 -6.21 12.13
C ILE A 386 -15.33 -6.65 11.00
N ALA A 387 -14.97 -7.92 10.99
CA ALA A 387 -14.20 -8.50 9.89
C ALA A 387 -15.14 -8.80 8.71
N VAL A 388 -14.82 -8.26 7.53
CA VAL A 388 -15.52 -8.53 6.29
C VAL A 388 -14.70 -9.51 5.46
N LYS A 389 -15.33 -10.63 5.07
CA LYS A 389 -14.65 -11.62 4.25
C LYS A 389 -14.48 -11.07 2.84
N GLN A 390 -13.25 -10.81 2.46
CA GLN A 390 -12.98 -10.49 1.06
C GLN A 390 -13.12 -11.73 0.19
N GLU A 391 -13.94 -11.63 -0.85
CA GLU A 391 -13.93 -12.60 -1.92
C GLU A 391 -12.59 -12.50 -2.65
N LYS A 392 -11.94 -13.65 -2.85
CA LYS A 392 -10.70 -13.67 -3.64
C LYS A 392 -11.06 -13.38 -5.08
N LEU A 393 -10.39 -12.38 -5.66
CA LEU A 393 -10.53 -12.10 -7.08
C LEU A 393 -10.16 -13.35 -7.88
N PRO A 394 -10.95 -13.66 -8.91
CA PRO A 394 -10.66 -14.80 -9.79
C PRO A 394 -9.30 -14.69 -10.44
N ASN A 395 -8.57 -15.80 -10.53
CA ASN A 395 -7.23 -15.82 -11.12
C ASN A 395 -7.22 -15.28 -12.58
N ILE A 396 -8.28 -15.51 -13.33
CA ILE A 396 -8.41 -14.97 -14.69
C ILE A 396 -8.32 -13.44 -14.74
N LEU A 397 -8.85 -12.74 -13.73
CA LEU A 397 -8.77 -11.26 -13.68
C LEU A 397 -7.33 -10.76 -13.62
N PHE A 398 -6.49 -11.40 -12.82
CA PHE A 398 -5.06 -11.05 -12.75
C PHE A 398 -4.41 -11.08 -14.14
N TYR A 399 -4.66 -12.14 -14.92
CA TYR A 399 -4.10 -12.26 -16.26
C TYR A 399 -4.74 -11.31 -17.28
N LEU A 400 -6.07 -11.06 -17.19
CA LEU A 400 -6.74 -10.09 -18.06
C LEU A 400 -6.20 -8.66 -17.85
N VAL A 401 -5.82 -8.32 -16.62
CA VAL A 401 -5.17 -7.04 -16.28
C VAL A 401 -3.71 -7.02 -16.76
N ASN A 402 -2.91 -8.03 -16.43
CA ASN A 402 -1.48 -8.09 -16.79
C ASN A 402 -1.23 -8.10 -18.30
N ASP A 403 -2.10 -8.77 -19.06
CA ASP A 403 -2.06 -8.78 -20.52
C ASP A 403 -2.64 -7.48 -21.14
N ASN A 404 -3.01 -6.52 -20.30
CA ASN A 404 -3.65 -5.26 -20.70
C ASN A 404 -4.97 -5.43 -21.49
N LEU A 405 -5.67 -6.56 -21.37
CA LEU A 405 -6.89 -6.80 -22.17
C LEU A 405 -8.05 -5.92 -21.73
N ILE A 406 -8.23 -5.74 -20.40
CA ILE A 406 -9.24 -4.82 -19.86
C ILE A 406 -8.90 -3.38 -20.26
N PHE A 407 -7.63 -3.00 -20.11
CA PHE A 407 -7.16 -1.66 -20.49
C PHE A 407 -7.36 -1.34 -21.96
N ASN A 408 -7.00 -2.28 -22.85
CA ASN A 408 -7.16 -2.13 -24.30
C ASN A 408 -8.63 -2.04 -24.70
N TYR A 409 -9.49 -2.90 -24.12
CA TYR A 409 -10.93 -2.84 -24.36
C TYR A 409 -11.52 -1.50 -23.92
N ALA A 410 -11.16 -1.01 -22.74
CA ALA A 410 -11.62 0.29 -22.26
C ALA A 410 -11.15 1.44 -23.18
N THR A 411 -9.94 1.33 -23.75
CA THR A 411 -9.41 2.30 -24.71
C THR A 411 -10.25 2.28 -26.00
N ASP A 412 -10.50 1.09 -26.57
CA ASP A 412 -11.32 0.93 -27.77
C ASP A 412 -12.77 1.36 -27.55
N TYR A 413 -13.32 1.08 -26.36
CA TYR A 413 -14.65 1.53 -25.97
C TYR A 413 -14.75 3.06 -25.98
N CYS A 414 -13.79 3.74 -25.37
CA CYS A 414 -13.77 5.21 -25.31
C CYS A 414 -13.60 5.88 -26.69
N LEU A 415 -12.93 5.22 -27.63
CA LEU A 415 -12.85 5.72 -29.01
C LEU A 415 -14.21 5.70 -29.72
N LYS A 416 -15.07 4.72 -29.41
CA LYS A 416 -16.40 4.55 -29.98
C LYS A 416 -17.48 5.37 -29.27
N HIS A 417 -17.27 5.71 -28.00
CA HIS A 417 -18.24 6.38 -27.14
C HIS A 417 -17.67 7.70 -26.61
N PRO A 418 -17.81 8.83 -27.31
CA PRO A 418 -17.31 10.13 -26.85
C PRO A 418 -17.88 10.59 -25.50
N THR A 419 -19.06 10.12 -25.14
CA THR A 419 -19.74 10.41 -23.87
C THR A 419 -20.37 9.13 -23.32
N ILE A 420 -20.50 9.06 -22.00
CA ILE A 420 -21.20 7.98 -21.28
C ILE A 420 -22.15 8.57 -20.22
N SER A 421 -22.98 7.72 -19.60
CA SER A 421 -23.79 8.10 -18.42
C SER A 421 -22.92 8.49 -17.23
N SER A 422 -23.51 9.08 -16.19
CA SER A 422 -22.79 9.44 -14.96
C SER A 422 -22.12 8.20 -14.32
N ALA A 423 -21.10 8.45 -13.47
CA ALA A 423 -20.38 7.36 -12.81
C ALA A 423 -21.29 6.46 -11.96
N GLU A 424 -22.35 7.04 -11.39
CA GLU A 424 -23.34 6.32 -10.59
C GLU A 424 -24.22 5.39 -11.44
N GLN A 425 -24.49 5.75 -12.69
CA GLN A 425 -25.44 5.05 -13.57
C GLN A 425 -24.78 4.13 -14.60
N PHE A 426 -23.45 4.28 -14.78
CA PHE A 426 -22.75 3.52 -15.79
C PHE A 426 -22.65 2.04 -15.41
N GLU A 427 -22.98 1.17 -16.37
CA GLU A 427 -22.85 -0.28 -16.27
C GLU A 427 -22.41 -0.87 -17.61
N ILE A 428 -21.68 -1.97 -17.58
CA ILE A 428 -21.32 -2.76 -18.75
C ILE A 428 -22.51 -3.62 -19.13
N THR A 429 -23.08 -3.36 -20.33
CA THR A 429 -24.19 -4.14 -20.87
C THR A 429 -23.75 -5.55 -21.28
N ASP A 430 -24.70 -6.46 -21.51
CA ASP A 430 -24.41 -7.80 -22.03
C ASP A 430 -23.81 -7.76 -23.43
N ALA A 431 -24.18 -6.75 -24.25
CA ALA A 431 -23.60 -6.53 -25.56
C ALA A 431 -22.13 -6.09 -25.47
N ASP A 432 -21.83 -5.12 -24.61
CA ASP A 432 -20.43 -4.68 -24.35
C ASP A 432 -19.56 -5.85 -23.88
N TYR A 433 -20.13 -6.68 -22.99
CA TYR A 433 -19.41 -7.85 -22.49
C TYR A 433 -19.19 -8.93 -23.55
N ALA A 434 -20.13 -9.14 -24.47
CA ALA A 434 -19.96 -10.03 -25.61
C ALA A 434 -18.86 -9.55 -26.56
N ASP A 435 -18.75 -8.23 -26.78
CA ASP A 435 -17.67 -7.63 -27.55
C ASP A 435 -16.31 -7.83 -26.84
N PHE A 436 -16.26 -7.64 -25.52
CA PHE A 436 -15.06 -7.93 -24.72
C PHE A 436 -14.62 -9.40 -24.85
N LYS A 437 -15.56 -10.36 -24.68
CA LYS A 437 -15.25 -11.79 -24.85
C LYS A 437 -14.70 -12.09 -26.25
N THR A 438 -15.25 -11.45 -27.26
CA THR A 438 -14.78 -11.60 -28.65
C THR A 438 -13.35 -11.09 -28.81
N MET A 439 -13.00 -9.96 -28.19
CA MET A 439 -11.65 -9.40 -28.20
C MET A 439 -10.65 -10.33 -27.47
N VAL A 440 -11.03 -10.84 -26.29
CA VAL A 440 -10.19 -11.78 -25.52
C VAL A 440 -9.85 -13.05 -26.32
N LYS A 441 -10.85 -13.62 -27.00
CA LYS A 441 -10.65 -14.78 -27.86
C LYS A 441 -9.70 -14.51 -29.03
N LYS A 442 -9.84 -13.35 -29.68
CA LYS A 442 -8.95 -12.95 -30.79
C LYS A 442 -7.50 -12.71 -30.34
N ALA A 443 -7.30 -12.37 -29.08
CA ALA A 443 -5.96 -12.13 -28.51
C ALA A 443 -5.20 -13.43 -28.19
N ASP A 444 -5.72 -14.62 -28.45
CA ASP A 444 -5.18 -15.93 -28.05
C ASP A 444 -4.81 -15.97 -26.56
N PHE A 445 -5.67 -15.40 -25.73
CA PHE A 445 -5.46 -15.25 -24.31
C PHE A 445 -5.37 -16.60 -23.60
N LYS A 446 -4.32 -16.76 -22.81
CA LYS A 446 -4.05 -17.96 -22.01
C LYS A 446 -3.66 -17.54 -20.61
N TYR A 447 -4.17 -18.24 -19.62
CA TYR A 447 -3.79 -17.99 -18.23
C TYR A 447 -3.52 -19.29 -17.49
N ASP A 448 -2.71 -19.20 -16.44
CA ASP A 448 -2.20 -20.33 -15.71
C ASP A 448 -3.26 -20.91 -14.77
N GLN A 449 -3.52 -22.19 -14.90
CA GLN A 449 -4.49 -22.89 -14.05
C GLN A 449 -3.77 -23.73 -13.01
N GLN A 450 -3.61 -23.18 -11.82
CA GLN A 450 -3.00 -23.87 -10.69
C GLN A 450 -3.72 -25.18 -10.36
N THR A 451 -5.05 -25.21 -10.52
CA THR A 451 -5.88 -26.38 -10.24
C THR A 451 -5.53 -27.57 -11.13
N GLU A 452 -5.35 -27.34 -12.44
CA GLU A 452 -4.94 -28.41 -13.39
C GLU A 452 -3.53 -28.92 -13.07
N LYS A 453 -2.59 -28.01 -12.74
CA LYS A 453 -1.23 -28.40 -12.34
C LYS A 453 -1.24 -29.24 -11.06
N MET A 454 -2.01 -28.80 -10.06
CA MET A 454 -2.13 -29.56 -8.80
C MET A 454 -2.77 -30.92 -9.02
N LEU A 455 -3.80 -30.99 -9.88
CA LEU A 455 -4.45 -32.28 -10.20
C LEU A 455 -3.49 -33.22 -10.94
N LYS A 456 -2.70 -32.69 -11.87
CA LYS A 456 -1.67 -33.48 -12.56
C LYS A 456 -0.64 -34.01 -11.57
N ASN A 457 -0.10 -33.16 -10.70
CA ASN A 457 0.86 -33.57 -9.68
C ASN A 457 0.28 -34.63 -8.72
N LEU A 458 -1.00 -34.44 -8.32
CA LEU A 458 -1.70 -35.41 -7.47
C LEU A 458 -1.85 -36.76 -8.20
N LYS A 459 -2.18 -36.76 -9.49
CA LYS A 459 -2.31 -37.96 -10.30
C LYS A 459 -0.96 -38.70 -10.44
N GLU A 460 0.12 -37.97 -10.68
CA GLU A 460 1.49 -38.54 -10.74
C GLU A 460 1.89 -39.15 -9.37
N MET A 461 1.53 -38.49 -8.27
CA MET A 461 1.79 -39.03 -6.92
C MET A 461 0.96 -40.29 -6.65
N ALA A 462 -0.35 -40.26 -6.99
CA ALA A 462 -1.22 -41.44 -6.85
C ALA A 462 -0.78 -42.64 -7.70
N GLU A 463 -0.18 -42.39 -8.87
CA GLU A 463 0.44 -43.43 -9.70
C GLU A 463 1.67 -44.02 -9.00
N PHE A 464 2.55 -43.16 -8.47
CA PHE A 464 3.77 -43.60 -7.76
C PHE A 464 3.42 -44.41 -6.50
N GLU A 465 2.38 -44.01 -5.77
CA GLU A 465 1.89 -44.74 -4.58
C GLU A 465 1.02 -45.97 -4.90
N GLY A 466 0.66 -46.19 -6.16
CA GLY A 466 -0.12 -47.36 -6.62
C GLY A 466 -1.65 -47.20 -6.45
N TYR A 467 -2.17 -46.03 -6.12
CA TYR A 467 -3.62 -45.78 -5.93
C TYR A 467 -4.35 -45.35 -7.21
N LEU A 468 -3.62 -45.01 -8.30
CA LEU A 468 -4.23 -44.44 -9.51
C LEU A 468 -5.25 -45.38 -10.15
N THR A 469 -5.01 -46.69 -10.12
CA THR A 469 -5.91 -47.68 -10.73
C THR A 469 -7.28 -47.66 -10.05
N ASP A 470 -7.30 -47.59 -8.75
CA ASP A 470 -8.53 -47.62 -7.94
C ASP A 470 -9.29 -46.28 -8.01
N ALA A 471 -8.56 -45.16 -8.17
CA ALA A 471 -9.11 -43.78 -8.20
C ALA A 471 -9.26 -43.24 -9.64
N SER A 472 -9.11 -44.04 -10.68
CA SER A 472 -9.05 -43.56 -12.09
C SER A 472 -10.31 -42.81 -12.50
N LYS A 473 -11.49 -43.30 -12.13
CA LYS A 473 -12.78 -42.66 -12.45
C LYS A 473 -12.96 -41.29 -11.79
N GLU A 474 -12.50 -41.17 -10.56
CA GLU A 474 -12.54 -39.91 -9.79
C GLU A 474 -11.59 -38.88 -10.41
N PHE A 475 -10.38 -39.30 -10.81
CA PHE A 475 -9.45 -38.44 -11.53
C PHE A 475 -10.01 -37.96 -12.87
N GLU A 476 -10.57 -38.87 -13.68
CA GLU A 476 -11.21 -38.50 -14.95
C GLU A 476 -12.37 -37.54 -14.78
N ALA A 477 -13.20 -37.76 -13.74
CA ALA A 477 -14.30 -36.88 -13.41
C ALA A 477 -13.81 -35.47 -12.96
N LEU A 478 -12.73 -35.41 -12.17
CA LEU A 478 -12.09 -34.16 -11.78
C LEU A 478 -11.45 -33.44 -12.95
N GLU A 479 -10.67 -34.16 -13.79
CA GLU A 479 -10.09 -33.60 -15.02
C GLU A 479 -11.15 -32.95 -15.91
N LYS A 480 -12.26 -33.63 -16.15
CA LYS A 480 -13.37 -33.10 -16.94
C LYS A 480 -14.02 -31.85 -16.30
N LYS A 481 -14.17 -31.80 -14.98
CA LYS A 481 -14.78 -30.67 -14.28
C LYS A 481 -13.84 -29.49 -14.14
N LEU A 482 -12.55 -29.75 -13.95
CA LEU A 482 -11.52 -28.73 -13.72
C LEU A 482 -10.79 -28.33 -15.01
N SER A 483 -11.03 -29.04 -16.14
CA SER A 483 -10.45 -28.67 -17.44
C SER A 483 -10.78 -27.25 -17.82
N HIS A 484 -9.80 -26.56 -18.35
CA HIS A 484 -9.90 -25.17 -18.77
C HIS A 484 -10.91 -24.97 -19.91
N ASN A 485 -11.80 -24.02 -19.72
CA ASN A 485 -12.69 -23.56 -20.77
C ASN A 485 -12.87 -22.04 -20.64
N LEU A 486 -12.19 -21.30 -21.51
CA LEU A 486 -12.19 -19.82 -21.46
C LEU A 486 -13.60 -19.24 -21.51
N ASP A 487 -14.51 -19.79 -22.34
CA ASP A 487 -15.88 -19.30 -22.44
C ASP A 487 -16.64 -19.45 -21.13
N ARG A 488 -16.57 -20.66 -20.54
CA ARG A 488 -17.18 -20.94 -19.24
C ARG A 488 -16.65 -20.03 -18.16
N ASP A 489 -15.33 -19.81 -18.13
CA ASP A 489 -14.69 -19.05 -17.06
C ASP A 489 -14.97 -17.55 -17.22
N LEU A 490 -15.01 -17.00 -18.45
CA LEU A 490 -15.48 -15.65 -18.72
C LEU A 490 -16.95 -15.46 -18.32
N ASP A 491 -17.82 -16.46 -18.53
CA ASP A 491 -19.23 -16.39 -18.12
C ASP A 491 -19.38 -16.52 -16.60
N HIS A 492 -18.64 -17.42 -15.98
CA HIS A 492 -18.69 -17.67 -14.54
C HIS A 492 -18.23 -16.43 -13.71
N PHE A 493 -17.18 -15.78 -14.15
CA PHE A 493 -16.62 -14.58 -13.49
C PHE A 493 -17.08 -13.27 -14.13
N SER A 494 -18.17 -13.30 -14.89
CA SER A 494 -18.66 -12.13 -15.65
C SER A 494 -18.94 -10.91 -14.79
N LYS A 495 -19.44 -11.10 -13.55
CA LYS A 495 -19.72 -9.99 -12.62
C LYS A 495 -18.44 -9.22 -12.29
N ASP A 496 -17.40 -9.93 -11.86
CA ASP A 496 -16.14 -9.31 -11.45
C ASP A 496 -15.42 -8.66 -12.65
N ILE A 497 -15.44 -9.33 -13.80
CA ILE A 497 -14.84 -8.81 -15.04
C ILE A 497 -15.57 -7.54 -15.50
N LYS A 498 -16.91 -7.54 -15.52
CA LYS A 498 -17.71 -6.35 -15.88
C LYS A 498 -17.43 -5.18 -14.92
N SER A 499 -17.34 -5.45 -13.61
CA SER A 499 -17.00 -4.44 -12.61
C SER A 499 -15.63 -3.82 -12.89
N MET A 500 -14.60 -4.63 -13.18
CA MET A 500 -13.27 -4.14 -13.50
C MET A 500 -13.24 -3.32 -14.80
N ILE A 501 -13.95 -3.78 -15.84
CA ILE A 501 -14.09 -3.03 -17.10
C ILE A 501 -14.79 -1.68 -16.85
N ALA A 502 -15.85 -1.67 -16.04
CA ALA A 502 -16.60 -0.45 -15.73
C ALA A 502 -15.70 0.57 -15.02
N VAL A 503 -14.95 0.15 -14.01
CA VAL A 503 -13.97 1.01 -13.29
C VAL A 503 -12.95 1.58 -14.27
N GLU A 504 -12.41 0.75 -15.17
CA GLU A 504 -11.38 1.16 -16.13
C GLU A 504 -11.93 2.14 -17.19
N ILE A 505 -13.18 1.99 -17.62
CA ILE A 505 -13.83 2.93 -18.52
C ILE A 505 -14.16 4.25 -17.79
N ILE A 506 -14.83 4.17 -16.64
CA ILE A 506 -15.24 5.34 -15.86
C ILE A 506 -14.08 6.25 -15.54
N LYS A 507 -12.92 5.68 -15.19
CA LYS A 507 -11.69 6.42 -14.90
C LYS A 507 -11.28 7.36 -16.05
N ARG A 508 -11.54 7.00 -17.30
CA ARG A 508 -11.20 7.81 -18.48
C ARG A 508 -12.11 9.04 -18.69
N TYR A 509 -13.31 9.02 -18.12
CA TYR A 509 -14.27 10.14 -18.24
C TYR A 509 -14.38 10.97 -16.97
N TYR A 510 -14.29 10.31 -15.81
CA TYR A 510 -14.55 10.91 -14.50
C TYR A 510 -13.36 10.84 -13.54
N PHE A 511 -12.18 10.46 -14.04
CA PHE A 511 -10.92 10.38 -13.29
C PHE A 511 -11.04 9.48 -12.04
N GLN A 512 -10.15 9.68 -11.06
CA GLN A 512 -10.09 8.89 -9.84
C GLN A 512 -11.42 8.89 -9.05
N ARG A 513 -12.09 10.04 -8.98
CA ARG A 513 -13.39 10.13 -8.29
C ARG A 513 -14.43 9.21 -8.89
N GLY A 514 -14.48 9.10 -10.22
CA GLY A 514 -15.40 8.19 -10.91
C GLY A 514 -15.11 6.73 -10.58
N SER A 515 -13.83 6.34 -10.52
CA SER A 515 -13.42 4.99 -10.10
C SER A 515 -13.91 4.67 -8.70
N ILE A 516 -13.75 5.60 -7.75
CA ILE A 516 -14.22 5.41 -6.37
C ILE A 516 -15.73 5.23 -6.34
N ILE A 517 -16.50 6.09 -7.01
CA ILE A 517 -17.97 5.97 -7.11
C ILE A 517 -18.37 4.59 -7.62
N GLN A 518 -17.72 4.11 -8.68
CA GLN A 518 -18.03 2.82 -9.26
C GLN A 518 -17.70 1.66 -8.31
N GLN A 519 -16.57 1.73 -7.59
CA GLN A 519 -16.16 0.72 -6.62
C GLN A 519 -17.11 0.65 -5.41
N LEU A 520 -17.65 1.79 -4.96
CA LEU A 520 -18.56 1.85 -3.81
C LEU A 520 -19.93 1.19 -4.07
N LYS A 521 -20.33 0.93 -5.32
CA LYS A 521 -21.62 0.31 -5.63
C LYS A 521 -21.81 -1.08 -5.02
N ASP A 522 -20.75 -1.91 -5.06
CA ASP A 522 -20.79 -3.29 -4.57
C ASP A 522 -19.85 -3.53 -3.36
N ASP A 523 -19.50 -2.48 -2.65
CA ASP A 523 -18.53 -2.49 -1.54
C ASP A 523 -19.13 -3.11 -0.28
N ASP A 524 -18.68 -4.31 0.09
CA ASP A 524 -19.21 -5.04 1.24
C ASP A 524 -18.74 -4.44 2.58
N ASP A 525 -17.54 -3.84 2.66
CA ASP A 525 -17.09 -3.11 3.85
C ASP A 525 -18.01 -1.90 4.09
N LEU A 526 -18.35 -1.16 3.03
CA LEU A 526 -19.27 -0.02 3.12
C LEU A 526 -20.69 -0.46 3.49
N LYS A 527 -21.19 -1.57 2.93
CA LYS A 527 -22.51 -2.12 3.30
C LYS A 527 -22.58 -2.46 4.79
N GLU A 528 -21.55 -3.07 5.36
CA GLU A 528 -21.50 -3.33 6.81
C GLU A 528 -21.40 -2.03 7.63
N ALA A 529 -20.67 -1.01 7.15
CA ALA A 529 -20.63 0.29 7.81
C ALA A 529 -22.00 0.97 7.82
N VAL A 530 -22.72 0.97 6.70
CA VAL A 530 -24.09 1.50 6.61
C VAL A 530 -25.02 0.75 7.56
N LYS A 531 -24.95 -0.56 7.59
CA LYS A 531 -25.79 -1.41 8.46
C LYS A 531 -25.57 -1.13 9.97
N ILE A 532 -24.33 -0.92 10.39
CA ILE A 532 -24.04 -0.61 11.81
C ILE A 532 -24.41 0.83 12.15
N LEU A 533 -24.16 1.79 11.28
CA LEU A 533 -24.47 3.21 11.51
C LEU A 533 -25.97 3.50 11.46
N THR A 534 -26.77 2.68 10.79
CA THR A 534 -28.24 2.76 10.77
C THR A 534 -28.92 2.02 11.92
N ALA A 535 -28.15 1.34 12.79
CA ALA A 535 -28.63 0.59 13.95
C ALA A 535 -28.04 1.16 15.26
N PRO A 536 -28.52 2.31 15.80
CA PRO A 536 -27.90 3.03 16.91
C PRO A 536 -27.64 2.20 18.17
N GLU A 537 -28.57 1.31 18.51
CA GLU A 537 -28.42 0.48 19.72
C GLU A 537 -27.30 -0.56 19.52
N LYS A 538 -27.20 -1.16 18.35
CA LYS A 538 -26.14 -2.11 18.01
C LYS A 538 -24.78 -1.40 17.93
N TYR A 539 -24.74 -0.19 17.38
CA TYR A 539 -23.54 0.64 17.36
C TYR A 539 -23.01 0.93 18.78
N LYS A 540 -23.90 1.35 19.70
CA LYS A 540 -23.56 1.60 21.11
C LYS A 540 -23.11 0.31 21.82
N GLU A 541 -23.80 -0.80 21.57
CA GLU A 541 -23.43 -2.11 22.13
C GLU A 541 -22.00 -2.50 21.72
N MET A 542 -21.64 -2.33 20.45
CA MET A 542 -20.31 -2.65 19.95
C MET A 542 -19.20 -1.83 20.60
N LEU A 543 -19.46 -0.58 20.97
CA LEU A 543 -18.48 0.29 21.62
C LEU A 543 -18.43 0.14 23.14
N SER A 544 -19.48 -0.38 23.79
CA SER A 544 -19.60 -0.50 25.24
C SER A 544 -19.43 -1.91 25.78
N ALA A 545 -19.68 -2.94 24.97
CA ALA A 545 -19.57 -4.31 25.42
C ALA A 545 -18.10 -4.73 25.58
N PRO A 546 -17.72 -5.43 26.67
CA PRO A 546 -16.51 -6.24 26.66
C PRO A 546 -16.63 -7.18 25.47
N ALA A 547 -15.57 -7.34 24.68
CA ALA A 547 -15.58 -8.20 23.50
C ALA A 547 -16.22 -9.54 23.88
N VAL A 548 -17.34 -9.88 23.22
CA VAL A 548 -17.97 -11.18 23.41
C VAL A 548 -16.90 -12.23 23.18
N THR A 549 -16.60 -12.96 24.23
CA THR A 549 -15.55 -13.95 24.29
C THR A 549 -15.60 -14.85 23.07
N SER A 550 -14.55 -14.73 22.27
CA SER A 550 -13.99 -15.81 21.48
C SER A 550 -14.92 -16.63 20.60
N MET A 551 -14.75 -16.51 19.33
CA MET A 551 -14.62 -17.73 18.53
C MET A 551 -13.58 -18.61 19.24
N SER A 552 -13.96 -19.81 19.63
CA SER A 552 -13.06 -20.76 20.29
C SER A 552 -11.79 -20.93 19.44
N LEU A 553 -10.65 -21.22 20.07
CA LEU A 553 -9.38 -21.51 19.39
C LEU A 553 -9.50 -22.57 18.27
N GLN A 554 -10.55 -23.38 18.30
CA GLN A 554 -10.90 -24.35 17.27
C GLN A 554 -11.46 -23.71 15.99
N GLN A 555 -12.32 -22.69 16.07
CA GLN A 555 -12.83 -21.97 14.90
C GLN A 555 -11.76 -21.06 14.27
N ARG A 556 -10.74 -20.61 15.04
CA ARG A 556 -9.59 -19.85 14.51
C ARG A 556 -8.61 -20.71 13.69
N LYS A 557 -8.56 -22.03 13.92
CA LYS A 557 -7.75 -22.96 13.10
C LYS A 557 -8.33 -23.21 11.71
N GLU A 558 -9.64 -23.05 11.53
CA GLU A 558 -10.31 -23.26 10.24
C GLU A 558 -10.26 -22.03 9.31
N THR A 559 -9.91 -20.84 9.83
CA THR A 559 -9.83 -19.60 9.03
C THR A 559 -8.42 -19.12 8.75
N ALA A 560 -7.39 -19.80 9.26
CA ALA A 560 -6.02 -19.50 8.87
C ALA A 560 -5.74 -20.05 7.46
N PRO A 561 -5.37 -19.23 6.46
CA PRO A 561 -4.96 -19.77 5.18
C PRO A 561 -3.68 -20.57 5.39
N VAL A 562 -3.72 -21.86 5.06
CA VAL A 562 -2.53 -22.69 4.88
C VAL A 562 -1.80 -22.13 3.67
N PHE A 563 -0.83 -21.25 3.89
CA PHE A 563 0.13 -20.89 2.86
C PHE A 563 1.12 -22.04 2.72
N LEU A 564 0.89 -22.90 1.74
CA LEU A 564 1.93 -23.76 1.17
C LEU A 564 2.99 -22.82 0.58
N SER A 565 4.18 -22.86 1.16
CA SER A 565 5.35 -22.13 0.71
C SER A 565 5.87 -22.72 -0.61
N THR A 566 5.32 -22.28 -1.71
CA THR A 566 5.92 -22.39 -3.05
C THR A 566 5.46 -21.19 -3.86
N ALA A 567 5.90 -20.00 -3.50
CA ALA A 567 5.83 -18.84 -4.37
C ALA A 567 7.27 -18.47 -4.75
N THR A 568 7.62 -18.90 -5.93
CA THR A 568 8.75 -18.42 -6.73
C THR A 568 8.73 -16.89 -6.83
N ARG A 569 9.89 -16.28 -6.77
CA ARG A 569 10.33 -14.89 -6.85
C ARG A 569 9.69 -13.96 -7.91
N ALA A 570 8.40 -14.01 -8.19
CA ALA A 570 7.79 -13.20 -9.24
C ALA A 570 6.84 -12.09 -8.76
N ASN A 571 6.53 -11.97 -7.45
CA ASN A 571 5.43 -11.11 -6.99
C ASN A 571 5.82 -9.92 -6.08
N GLU A 572 7.11 -9.62 -5.88
CA GLU A 572 7.49 -8.47 -5.04
C GLU A 572 7.51 -7.12 -5.80
N HIS A 573 7.44 -7.10 -7.12
CA HIS A 573 7.55 -5.85 -7.90
C HIS A 573 6.22 -5.19 -8.30
N VAL A 574 5.06 -5.75 -7.99
CA VAL A 574 3.77 -5.18 -8.42
C VAL A 574 3.17 -4.18 -7.44
N TYR A 575 3.67 -4.10 -6.20
CA TYR A 575 3.15 -3.16 -5.19
C TYR A 575 3.98 -1.88 -5.01
N ASP A 576 5.18 -1.79 -5.60
CA ASP A 576 6.04 -0.60 -5.48
C ASP A 576 5.75 0.51 -6.52
N GLU A 577 4.85 0.29 -7.49
CA GLU A 577 4.53 1.31 -8.52
C GLU A 577 3.31 2.20 -8.21
N ILE A 578 2.73 2.10 -7.01
CA ILE A 578 1.67 3.00 -6.55
C ILE A 578 2.14 3.74 -5.29
N VAL A 579 3.18 4.54 -5.42
CA VAL A 579 3.47 5.61 -4.44
C VAL A 579 3.80 6.90 -5.19
#